data_c17604468b981232024523612ee818cb
#
_entry.id   c17604468b981232024523612ee818cb
#
_cell.length_a   1.000
_cell.length_b   1.000
_cell.length_c   1.000
_cell.angle_alpha   90.00
_cell.angle_beta   90.00
_cell.angle_gamma   90.00
#
_symmetry.space_group_name_H-M   'P 1'
#
loop_
_entity.id
_entity.type
_entity.pdbx_description
1 polymer ?
#
loop_
_entity_poly.entity_id
_entity_poly.type
_entity_poly.pdbx_seq_one_letter_code
_entity_poly.pdbx_strand_id
1 'polypeptide(L)'
;IDVSGQPYLLELDASYCELKEIDVTHNPELRSFSCYGNRLTSVDLSKNLELLECNVKVNQLEAIDLSNNPKLESVNVANNYLTAIDLSMLPALGKATLMNNELTTVDLSHNPELIDVSVGGNLLTSLDLTANKKVQMLSFNDNAIRSLDLSANTDLYKIDCGGNGMTACELNDFFYTLPQRAQVVEEQPSANLTLLTGTEATPNDAENSDTSIASEKGWTPSMSGNGSGCDVARLIITPTVNGSIELKDAEGKVINSGDKVKRMSPITIKATPDAGYELDKITANSKVIEGNEFKISRNTTVTALFKVMGSVSDVALDGVAIAGADGAVRVSVASDSKVEIFDVNGRRVFAGNISAETTIPMATGYYAVRVENADGSMARIVSVK
;
A
#
# COMPACT_ATOMS: atom_id res chain seq x y z
N ILE A 1 -10.31 -26.95 -39.51
CA ILE A 1 -9.47 -27.90 -38.72
C ILE A 1 -10.42 -28.90 -38.08
N ASP A 2 -10.17 -30.19 -38.27
CA ASP A 2 -10.92 -31.28 -37.66
C ASP A 2 -9.96 -32.02 -36.70
N VAL A 3 -10.29 -32.02 -35.40
CA VAL A 3 -9.53 -32.68 -34.35
C VAL A 3 -10.35 -33.78 -33.66
N SER A 4 -11.52 -34.12 -34.19
CA SER A 4 -12.43 -35.12 -33.61
C SER A 4 -11.83 -36.52 -33.49
N GLY A 5 -10.87 -36.87 -34.40
CA GLY A 5 -10.13 -38.13 -34.35
C GLY A 5 -8.99 -38.18 -33.32
N GLN A 6 -8.84 -37.18 -32.43
CA GLN A 6 -7.72 -37.03 -31.49
C GLN A 6 -8.22 -36.96 -30.03
N PRO A 7 -8.84 -38.03 -29.47
CA PRO A 7 -9.46 -37.95 -28.14
C PRO A 7 -8.46 -37.72 -27.00
N TYR A 8 -7.17 -37.98 -27.20
CA TYR A 8 -6.08 -37.78 -26.23
C TYR A 8 -5.29 -36.49 -26.47
N LEU A 9 -5.82 -35.56 -27.26
CA LEU A 9 -5.19 -34.28 -27.53
C LEU A 9 -5.08 -33.46 -26.21
N LEU A 10 -3.85 -33.11 -25.83
CA LEU A 10 -3.57 -32.34 -24.61
C LEU A 10 -3.45 -30.85 -24.89
N GLU A 11 -2.92 -30.49 -26.03
CA GLU A 11 -2.65 -29.10 -26.42
C GLU A 11 -3.11 -28.86 -27.87
N LEU A 12 -3.80 -27.76 -28.08
CA LEU A 12 -4.22 -27.30 -29.41
C LEU A 12 -3.87 -25.84 -29.57
N ASP A 13 -3.00 -25.54 -30.52
CA ASP A 13 -2.79 -24.19 -31.03
C ASP A 13 -3.25 -24.10 -32.48
N ALA A 14 -4.38 -23.44 -32.68
CA ALA A 14 -4.96 -23.12 -33.99
C ALA A 14 -5.03 -21.61 -34.19
N SER A 15 -4.06 -20.86 -33.67
CA SER A 15 -3.98 -19.40 -33.77
C SER A 15 -3.69 -18.95 -35.21
N TYR A 16 -4.24 -17.80 -35.60
CA TYR A 16 -4.09 -17.18 -36.94
C TYR A 16 -4.48 -18.06 -38.13
N CYS A 17 -5.48 -18.92 -37.94
CA CYS A 17 -5.92 -19.85 -39.00
C CYS A 17 -7.16 -19.39 -39.75
N GLU A 18 -7.63 -18.15 -39.55
CA GLU A 18 -8.85 -17.58 -40.14
C GLU A 18 -10.13 -18.39 -39.85
N LEU A 19 -10.14 -19.15 -38.76
CA LEU A 19 -11.25 -20.01 -38.37
C LEU A 19 -12.48 -19.19 -38.00
N LYS A 20 -13.64 -19.64 -38.48
CA LYS A 20 -14.96 -19.12 -38.06
C LYS A 20 -15.62 -20.00 -37.00
N GLU A 21 -15.22 -21.26 -36.96
CA GLU A 21 -15.71 -22.26 -36.00
C GLU A 21 -14.60 -23.28 -35.72
N ILE A 22 -14.66 -23.90 -34.57
CA ILE A 22 -13.84 -25.04 -34.18
C ILE A 22 -14.63 -25.91 -33.20
N ASP A 23 -14.59 -27.22 -33.40
CA ASP A 23 -15.19 -28.19 -32.49
C ASP A 23 -14.09 -28.93 -31.74
N VAL A 24 -14.06 -28.76 -30.43
CA VAL A 24 -13.12 -29.43 -29.49
C VAL A 24 -13.87 -30.33 -28.50
N THR A 25 -15.16 -30.56 -28.70
CA THR A 25 -16.02 -31.37 -27.79
C THR A 25 -15.59 -32.85 -27.75
N HIS A 26 -14.82 -33.30 -28.73
CA HIS A 26 -14.27 -34.66 -28.83
C HIS A 26 -12.87 -34.82 -28.23
N ASN A 27 -12.32 -33.77 -27.58
CA ASN A 27 -10.98 -33.73 -27.01
C ASN A 27 -11.04 -33.52 -25.48
N PRO A 28 -11.56 -34.49 -24.69
CA PRO A 28 -11.82 -34.30 -23.25
C PRO A 28 -10.55 -34.15 -22.41
N GLU A 29 -9.41 -34.60 -22.90
CA GLU A 29 -8.10 -34.51 -22.23
C GLU A 29 -7.39 -33.16 -22.44
N LEU A 30 -8.03 -32.21 -23.20
CA LEU A 30 -7.41 -30.94 -23.58
C LEU A 30 -7.12 -30.09 -22.35
N ARG A 31 -5.84 -29.68 -22.20
CA ARG A 31 -5.33 -28.87 -21.09
C ARG A 31 -4.99 -27.44 -21.51
N SER A 32 -4.49 -27.26 -22.74
CA SER A 32 -4.17 -25.96 -23.29
C SER A 32 -4.89 -25.76 -24.63
N PHE A 33 -5.72 -24.73 -24.70
CA PHE A 33 -6.47 -24.37 -25.89
C PHE A 33 -6.13 -22.94 -26.31
N SER A 34 -5.56 -22.79 -27.50
CA SER A 34 -5.29 -21.50 -28.15
C SER A 34 -5.93 -21.43 -29.52
N CYS A 35 -6.84 -20.48 -29.70
CA CYS A 35 -7.46 -20.13 -30.98
C CYS A 35 -7.37 -18.62 -31.25
N TYR A 36 -6.29 -18.01 -30.84
CA TYR A 36 -6.01 -16.59 -30.92
C TYR A 36 -5.95 -16.09 -32.36
N GLY A 37 -6.48 -14.89 -32.63
CA GLY A 37 -6.37 -14.25 -33.93
C GLY A 37 -7.19 -14.94 -35.02
N ASN A 38 -8.39 -15.38 -34.69
CA ASN A 38 -9.34 -15.99 -35.63
C ASN A 38 -10.62 -15.14 -35.80
N ARG A 39 -11.69 -15.72 -36.30
CA ARG A 39 -12.99 -15.08 -36.55
C ARG A 39 -14.12 -15.84 -35.81
N LEU A 40 -13.81 -16.44 -34.66
CA LEU A 40 -14.76 -17.21 -33.89
C LEU A 40 -15.83 -16.29 -33.30
N THR A 41 -17.10 -16.65 -33.49
CA THR A 41 -18.24 -16.00 -32.83
C THR A 41 -18.72 -16.77 -31.60
N SER A 42 -18.32 -18.03 -31.46
CA SER A 42 -18.59 -18.89 -30.32
C SER A 42 -17.54 -20.00 -30.23
N VAL A 43 -17.42 -20.61 -29.06
CA VAL A 43 -16.64 -21.84 -28.83
C VAL A 43 -17.33 -22.63 -27.72
N ASP A 44 -17.49 -23.96 -27.90
CA ASP A 44 -18.01 -24.87 -26.89
C ASP A 44 -16.87 -25.59 -26.20
N LEU A 45 -16.64 -25.25 -24.91
CA LEU A 45 -15.62 -25.86 -24.05
C LEU A 45 -16.25 -26.79 -22.99
N SER A 46 -17.54 -27.12 -23.11
CA SER A 46 -18.28 -27.85 -22.09
C SER A 46 -17.81 -29.29 -21.85
N LYS A 47 -17.00 -29.85 -22.77
CA LYS A 47 -16.42 -31.21 -22.66
C LYS A 47 -14.93 -31.21 -22.28
N ASN A 48 -14.30 -30.06 -22.20
CA ASN A 48 -12.86 -29.94 -21.95
C ASN A 48 -12.61 -29.66 -20.45
N LEU A 49 -13.00 -30.62 -19.60
CA LEU A 49 -12.99 -30.47 -18.13
C LEU A 49 -11.59 -30.40 -17.52
N GLU A 50 -10.54 -30.73 -18.30
CA GLU A 50 -9.15 -30.70 -17.88
C GLU A 50 -8.41 -29.43 -18.27
N LEU A 51 -9.10 -28.43 -18.86
CA LEU A 51 -8.49 -27.18 -19.31
C LEU A 51 -7.84 -26.43 -18.13
N LEU A 52 -6.56 -26.07 -18.33
CA LEU A 52 -5.73 -25.23 -17.48
C LEU A 52 -5.54 -23.84 -18.11
N GLU A 53 -5.48 -23.77 -19.45
CA GLU A 53 -5.24 -22.54 -20.19
C GLU A 53 -6.23 -22.40 -21.35
N CYS A 54 -6.87 -21.23 -21.44
CA CYS A 54 -7.77 -20.86 -22.52
C CYS A 54 -7.35 -19.52 -23.12
N ASN A 55 -6.93 -19.50 -24.39
CA ASN A 55 -6.55 -18.28 -25.12
C ASN A 55 -7.35 -18.16 -26.41
N VAL A 56 -8.40 -17.33 -26.35
CA VAL A 56 -9.27 -17.01 -27.51
C VAL A 56 -9.26 -15.52 -27.81
N LYS A 57 -8.16 -14.83 -27.48
CA LYS A 57 -8.05 -13.39 -27.73
C LYS A 57 -8.09 -13.08 -29.23
N VAL A 58 -8.51 -11.86 -29.57
CA VAL A 58 -8.62 -11.37 -30.97
C VAL A 58 -9.53 -12.31 -31.78
N ASN A 59 -10.78 -12.36 -31.39
CA ASN A 59 -11.86 -13.07 -32.07
C ASN A 59 -13.13 -12.17 -32.12
N GLN A 60 -14.29 -12.74 -32.32
CA GLN A 60 -15.59 -12.04 -32.44
C GLN A 60 -16.60 -12.60 -31.44
N LEU A 61 -16.12 -13.02 -30.25
CA LEU A 61 -16.99 -13.62 -29.24
C LEU A 61 -17.83 -12.54 -28.54
N GLU A 62 -19.15 -12.74 -28.51
CA GLU A 62 -20.08 -11.94 -27.72
C GLU A 62 -20.34 -12.54 -26.31
N ALA A 63 -20.09 -13.83 -26.15
CA ALA A 63 -20.16 -14.57 -24.91
C ALA A 63 -19.20 -15.76 -24.90
N ILE A 64 -18.83 -16.22 -23.72
CA ILE A 64 -18.08 -17.46 -23.51
C ILE A 64 -18.57 -18.12 -22.22
N ASP A 65 -18.84 -19.44 -22.25
CA ASP A 65 -19.19 -20.23 -21.07
C ASP A 65 -17.96 -21.03 -20.61
N LEU A 66 -17.48 -20.73 -19.40
CA LEU A 66 -16.36 -21.39 -18.75
C LEU A 66 -16.79 -22.18 -17.49
N SER A 67 -18.10 -22.34 -17.26
CA SER A 67 -18.64 -22.97 -16.05
C SER A 67 -18.24 -24.44 -15.87
N ASN A 68 -17.85 -25.10 -16.96
CA ASN A 68 -17.39 -26.48 -16.96
C ASN A 68 -15.86 -26.66 -16.92
N ASN A 69 -15.10 -25.57 -16.72
CA ASN A 69 -13.64 -25.61 -16.77
C ASN A 69 -13.01 -25.19 -15.42
N PRO A 70 -13.34 -25.83 -14.29
CA PRO A 70 -12.96 -25.35 -12.94
C PRO A 70 -11.47 -25.40 -12.65
N LYS A 71 -10.67 -26.06 -13.51
CA LYS A 71 -9.21 -26.17 -13.39
C LYS A 71 -8.45 -25.05 -14.08
N LEU A 72 -9.16 -24.12 -14.76
CA LEU A 72 -8.51 -23.01 -15.47
C LEU A 72 -7.66 -22.16 -14.53
N GLU A 73 -6.39 -22.07 -14.85
CA GLU A 73 -5.39 -21.22 -14.20
C GLU A 73 -5.16 -19.91 -14.98
N SER A 74 -5.39 -19.94 -16.30
CA SER A 74 -5.21 -18.77 -17.18
C SER A 74 -6.34 -18.66 -18.21
N VAL A 75 -6.94 -17.46 -18.26
CA VAL A 75 -7.97 -17.08 -19.25
C VAL A 75 -7.53 -15.83 -19.97
N ASN A 76 -7.51 -15.90 -21.31
CA ASN A 76 -7.27 -14.75 -22.17
C ASN A 76 -8.37 -14.64 -23.24
N VAL A 77 -9.28 -13.70 -23.01
CA VAL A 77 -10.41 -13.37 -23.91
C VAL A 77 -10.28 -11.93 -24.45
N ALA A 78 -9.11 -11.34 -24.40
CA ALA A 78 -8.90 -9.96 -24.82
C ALA A 78 -9.27 -9.72 -26.29
N ASN A 79 -9.68 -8.50 -26.61
CA ASN A 79 -10.06 -8.11 -27.99
C ASN A 79 -11.19 -9.02 -28.55
N ASN A 80 -12.31 -9.02 -27.89
CA ASN A 80 -13.57 -9.62 -28.30
C ASN A 80 -14.72 -8.60 -28.10
N TYR A 81 -15.97 -9.03 -28.08
CA TYR A 81 -17.16 -8.21 -27.89
C TYR A 81 -17.96 -8.64 -26.66
N LEU A 82 -17.27 -9.15 -25.62
CA LEU A 82 -17.94 -9.65 -24.43
C LEU A 82 -18.56 -8.50 -23.65
N THR A 83 -19.87 -8.60 -23.37
CA THR A 83 -20.60 -7.65 -22.51
C THR A 83 -20.65 -8.11 -21.05
N ALA A 84 -20.42 -9.40 -20.80
CA ALA A 84 -20.33 -10.03 -19.48
C ALA A 84 -19.41 -11.26 -19.55
N ILE A 85 -18.86 -11.64 -18.40
CA ILE A 85 -18.12 -12.90 -18.21
C ILE A 85 -18.35 -13.41 -16.80
N ASP A 86 -18.63 -14.71 -16.67
CA ASP A 86 -18.73 -15.38 -15.37
C ASP A 86 -17.45 -16.18 -15.09
N LEU A 87 -16.72 -15.79 -14.04
CA LEU A 87 -15.50 -16.45 -13.57
C LEU A 87 -15.70 -17.15 -12.23
N SER A 88 -16.94 -17.22 -11.71
CA SER A 88 -17.23 -17.72 -10.37
C SER A 88 -16.86 -19.20 -10.16
N MET A 89 -16.85 -19.97 -11.23
CA MET A 89 -16.50 -21.40 -11.21
C MET A 89 -15.01 -21.69 -11.40
N LEU A 90 -14.13 -20.67 -11.37
CA LEU A 90 -12.69 -20.75 -11.65
C LEU A 90 -11.84 -20.44 -10.41
N PRO A 91 -11.89 -21.25 -9.34
CA PRO A 91 -11.18 -20.93 -8.09
C PRO A 91 -9.65 -20.99 -8.20
N ALA A 92 -9.11 -21.69 -9.22
CA ALA A 92 -7.66 -21.81 -9.47
C ALA A 92 -7.11 -20.68 -10.38
N LEU A 93 -7.95 -19.74 -10.82
CA LEU A 93 -7.57 -18.73 -11.79
C LEU A 93 -6.49 -17.79 -11.23
N GLY A 94 -5.28 -17.89 -11.80
CA GLY A 94 -4.13 -17.05 -11.47
C GLY A 94 -3.97 -15.85 -12.42
N LYS A 95 -4.46 -15.99 -13.65
CA LYS A 95 -4.35 -14.94 -14.68
C LYS A 95 -5.65 -14.72 -15.43
N ALA A 96 -6.15 -13.48 -15.39
CA ALA A 96 -7.34 -13.02 -16.12
C ALA A 96 -6.99 -11.88 -17.07
N THR A 97 -7.02 -12.12 -18.37
CA THR A 97 -6.80 -11.11 -19.41
C THR A 97 -8.09 -10.86 -20.18
N LEU A 98 -8.81 -9.82 -19.79
CA LEU A 98 -10.16 -9.46 -20.27
C LEU A 98 -10.17 -8.15 -21.07
N MET A 99 -9.00 -7.63 -21.46
CA MET A 99 -8.82 -6.31 -22.08
C MET A 99 -9.59 -6.17 -23.39
N ASN A 100 -10.00 -4.93 -23.69
CA ASN A 100 -10.65 -4.56 -24.95
C ASN A 100 -11.87 -5.43 -25.25
N ASN A 101 -12.85 -5.34 -24.37
CA ASN A 101 -14.20 -5.89 -24.50
C ASN A 101 -15.23 -4.79 -24.19
N GLU A 102 -16.49 -5.16 -23.99
CA GLU A 102 -17.59 -4.26 -23.64
C GLU A 102 -18.12 -4.51 -22.22
N LEU A 103 -17.27 -4.99 -21.32
CA LEU A 103 -17.65 -5.33 -19.95
C LEU A 103 -18.03 -4.07 -19.15
N THR A 104 -19.23 -4.08 -18.57
CA THR A 104 -19.68 -3.01 -17.66
C THR A 104 -19.42 -3.33 -16.19
N THR A 105 -19.27 -4.62 -15.87
CA THR A 105 -18.93 -5.14 -14.54
C THR A 105 -18.07 -6.38 -14.69
N VAL A 106 -17.27 -6.68 -13.66
CA VAL A 106 -16.57 -7.95 -13.50
C VAL A 106 -16.55 -8.32 -12.02
N ASP A 107 -16.92 -9.55 -11.70
CA ASP A 107 -16.84 -10.10 -10.34
C ASP A 107 -15.65 -11.05 -10.25
N LEU A 108 -14.67 -10.70 -9.42
CA LEU A 108 -13.44 -11.47 -9.16
C LEU A 108 -13.42 -12.07 -7.75
N SER A 109 -14.52 -11.97 -6.99
CA SER A 109 -14.58 -12.37 -5.58
C SER A 109 -14.33 -13.87 -5.37
N HIS A 110 -14.56 -14.69 -6.39
CA HIS A 110 -14.39 -16.15 -6.35
C HIS A 110 -13.01 -16.63 -6.85
N ASN A 111 -12.09 -15.70 -7.18
CA ASN A 111 -10.80 -16.01 -7.78
C ASN A 111 -9.65 -15.57 -6.87
N PRO A 112 -9.47 -16.15 -5.66
CA PRO A 112 -8.48 -15.69 -4.68
C PRO A 112 -7.02 -15.94 -5.09
N GLU A 113 -6.79 -16.77 -6.12
CA GLU A 113 -5.45 -17.11 -6.61
C GLU A 113 -4.95 -16.13 -7.69
N LEU A 114 -5.72 -15.11 -8.07
CA LEU A 114 -5.34 -14.13 -9.09
C LEU A 114 -4.03 -13.40 -8.72
N ILE A 115 -3.09 -13.43 -9.66
CA ILE A 115 -1.79 -12.76 -9.62
C ILE A 115 -1.71 -11.66 -10.68
N ASP A 116 -2.27 -11.88 -11.87
CA ASP A 116 -2.28 -10.95 -13.00
C ASP A 116 -3.71 -10.68 -13.46
N VAL A 117 -4.14 -9.42 -13.34
CA VAL A 117 -5.48 -8.96 -13.70
C VAL A 117 -5.37 -7.84 -14.73
N SER A 118 -5.92 -8.08 -15.91
CA SER A 118 -5.94 -7.12 -17.02
C SER A 118 -7.37 -6.93 -17.53
N VAL A 119 -8.00 -5.81 -17.14
CA VAL A 119 -9.38 -5.44 -17.50
C VAL A 119 -9.45 -4.12 -18.28
N GLY A 120 -8.32 -3.64 -18.80
CA GLY A 120 -8.23 -2.37 -19.55
C GLY A 120 -9.09 -2.37 -20.83
N GLY A 121 -9.47 -1.17 -21.31
CA GLY A 121 -10.26 -1.01 -22.53
C GLY A 121 -11.65 -1.63 -22.43
N ASN A 122 -12.35 -1.40 -21.32
CA ASN A 122 -13.73 -1.85 -21.07
C ASN A 122 -14.62 -0.64 -20.69
N LEU A 123 -15.82 -0.92 -20.19
CA LEU A 123 -16.80 0.08 -19.76
C LEU A 123 -17.02 0.07 -18.23
N LEU A 124 -16.00 -0.37 -17.48
CA LEU A 124 -16.08 -0.51 -16.03
C LEU A 124 -16.14 0.86 -15.35
N THR A 125 -17.03 0.98 -14.37
CA THR A 125 -17.10 2.17 -13.49
C THR A 125 -16.58 1.89 -12.08
N SER A 126 -16.39 0.62 -11.73
CA SER A 126 -15.84 0.16 -10.45
C SER A 126 -15.11 -1.17 -10.62
N LEU A 127 -14.23 -1.48 -9.70
CA LEU A 127 -13.54 -2.75 -9.57
C LEU A 127 -13.34 -3.04 -8.08
N ASP A 128 -13.58 -4.28 -7.66
CA ASP A 128 -13.32 -4.74 -6.29
C ASP A 128 -12.28 -5.85 -6.32
N LEU A 129 -11.16 -5.65 -5.61
CA LEU A 129 -10.06 -6.59 -5.47
C LEU A 129 -9.82 -7.01 -4.01
N THR A 130 -10.79 -6.78 -3.12
CA THR A 130 -10.65 -7.10 -1.69
C THR A 130 -10.43 -8.59 -1.41
N ALA A 131 -10.97 -9.46 -2.28
CA ALA A 131 -10.77 -10.92 -2.23
C ALA A 131 -9.45 -11.38 -2.86
N ASN A 132 -8.81 -10.54 -3.70
CA ASN A 132 -7.69 -10.92 -4.56
C ASN A 132 -6.34 -10.43 -4.01
N LYS A 133 -5.99 -10.86 -2.80
CA LYS A 133 -4.81 -10.35 -2.07
C LYS A 133 -3.47 -10.69 -2.70
N LYS A 134 -3.43 -11.68 -3.60
CA LYS A 134 -2.22 -12.14 -4.29
C LYS A 134 -1.92 -11.37 -5.58
N VAL A 135 -2.75 -10.40 -5.96
CA VAL A 135 -2.55 -9.64 -7.20
C VAL A 135 -1.25 -8.86 -7.14
N GLN A 136 -0.39 -9.07 -8.12
CA GLN A 136 0.92 -8.48 -8.32
C GLN A 136 0.93 -7.49 -9.48
N MET A 137 0.17 -7.76 -10.53
CA MET A 137 0.03 -6.91 -11.71
C MET A 137 -1.44 -6.61 -11.97
N LEU A 138 -1.75 -5.33 -12.13
CA LEU A 138 -3.10 -4.83 -12.37
C LEU A 138 -3.09 -3.83 -13.52
N SER A 139 -3.90 -4.09 -14.56
CA SER A 139 -4.18 -3.14 -15.61
C SER A 139 -5.69 -2.92 -15.71
N PHE A 140 -6.11 -1.67 -15.48
CA PHE A 140 -7.51 -1.25 -15.61
C PHE A 140 -7.64 0.05 -16.41
N ASN A 141 -6.62 0.33 -17.24
CA ASN A 141 -6.58 1.50 -18.11
C ASN A 141 -7.79 1.56 -19.06
N ASP A 142 -8.10 2.76 -19.56
CA ASP A 142 -9.17 2.98 -20.53
C ASP A 142 -10.52 2.38 -20.10
N ASN A 143 -10.96 2.82 -18.92
CA ASN A 143 -12.28 2.54 -18.32
C ASN A 143 -12.89 3.84 -17.78
N ALA A 144 -13.83 3.78 -16.86
CA ALA A 144 -14.40 4.93 -16.15
C ALA A 144 -14.30 4.76 -14.62
N ILE A 145 -13.25 4.06 -14.14
CA ILE A 145 -13.02 3.79 -12.72
C ILE A 145 -12.36 5.01 -12.08
N ARG A 146 -13.13 5.79 -11.32
CA ARG A 146 -12.66 7.03 -10.67
C ARG A 146 -12.15 6.84 -9.25
N SER A 147 -12.40 5.66 -8.66
CA SER A 147 -11.90 5.32 -7.34
C SER A 147 -11.64 3.82 -7.24
N LEU A 148 -10.55 3.43 -6.59
CA LEU A 148 -10.20 2.03 -6.34
C LEU A 148 -9.38 1.98 -5.05
N ASP A 149 -9.76 1.10 -4.12
CA ASP A 149 -8.98 0.84 -2.90
C ASP A 149 -8.09 -0.39 -3.08
N LEU A 150 -6.79 -0.18 -3.06
CA LEU A 150 -5.77 -1.22 -3.20
C LEU A 150 -5.00 -1.48 -1.89
N SER A 151 -5.48 -0.96 -0.76
CA SER A 151 -4.79 -1.08 0.53
C SER A 151 -4.60 -2.52 1.01
N ALA A 152 -5.46 -3.44 0.57
CA ALA A 152 -5.40 -4.86 0.88
C ALA A 152 -4.48 -5.68 -0.06
N ASN A 153 -4.06 -5.11 -1.20
CA ASN A 153 -3.31 -5.81 -2.25
C ASN A 153 -1.80 -5.55 -2.11
N THR A 154 -1.21 -6.04 -1.02
CA THR A 154 0.16 -5.72 -0.62
C THR A 154 1.25 -6.24 -1.55
N ASP A 155 0.94 -7.22 -2.39
CA ASP A 155 1.89 -7.84 -3.32
C ASP A 155 2.00 -7.09 -4.66
N LEU A 156 1.13 -6.08 -4.89
CA LEU A 156 1.14 -5.28 -6.11
C LEU A 156 2.49 -4.58 -6.33
N TYR A 157 3.03 -4.70 -7.55
CA TYR A 157 4.23 -3.97 -7.99
C TYR A 157 4.06 -3.32 -9.37
N LYS A 158 3.01 -3.63 -10.12
CA LYS A 158 2.73 -3.02 -11.41
C LYS A 158 1.27 -2.65 -11.53
N ILE A 159 1.00 -1.37 -11.79
CA ILE A 159 -0.35 -0.84 -12.00
C ILE A 159 -0.36 0.00 -13.28
N ASP A 160 -1.35 -0.24 -14.13
CA ASP A 160 -1.71 0.62 -15.23
C ASP A 160 -3.14 1.12 -15.04
N CYS A 161 -3.31 2.43 -14.81
CA CYS A 161 -4.59 3.07 -14.54
C CYS A 161 -4.88 4.23 -15.51
N GLY A 162 -4.13 4.37 -16.58
CA GLY A 162 -4.33 5.43 -17.58
C GLY A 162 -5.76 5.45 -18.13
N GLY A 163 -6.21 6.58 -18.66
CA GLY A 163 -7.46 6.64 -19.43
C GLY A 163 -8.77 6.43 -18.64
N ASN A 164 -8.79 6.68 -17.33
CA ASN A 164 -10.01 6.57 -16.52
C ASN A 164 -10.71 7.92 -16.30
N GLY A 165 -10.14 9.01 -16.78
CA GLY A 165 -10.67 10.37 -16.59
C GLY A 165 -10.64 10.82 -15.13
N MET A 166 -9.75 10.29 -14.31
CA MET A 166 -9.58 10.69 -12.92
C MET A 166 -9.09 12.13 -12.85
N THR A 167 -9.76 12.96 -12.04
CA THR A 167 -9.29 14.27 -11.67
C THR A 167 -8.04 14.19 -10.80
N ALA A 168 -7.29 15.28 -10.66
CA ALA A 168 -6.13 15.35 -9.78
C ALA A 168 -6.46 14.94 -8.34
N CYS A 169 -7.65 15.31 -7.83
CA CYS A 169 -8.08 14.90 -6.49
C CYS A 169 -8.38 13.40 -6.38
N GLU A 170 -9.04 12.83 -7.38
CA GLU A 170 -9.34 11.39 -7.41
C GLU A 170 -8.04 10.57 -7.52
N LEU A 171 -7.07 11.03 -8.32
CA LEU A 171 -5.73 10.43 -8.37
C LEU A 171 -5.00 10.51 -7.03
N ASN A 172 -5.04 11.66 -6.35
CA ASN A 172 -4.45 11.81 -5.03
C ASN A 172 -5.09 10.85 -4.02
N ASP A 173 -6.42 10.70 -4.05
CA ASP A 173 -7.12 9.74 -3.20
C ASP A 173 -6.73 8.30 -3.55
N PHE A 174 -6.62 7.96 -4.83
CA PHE A 174 -6.16 6.65 -5.29
C PHE A 174 -4.73 6.35 -4.82
N PHE A 175 -3.78 7.29 -4.95
CA PHE A 175 -2.41 7.10 -4.46
C PHE A 175 -2.35 6.81 -2.95
N TYR A 176 -3.33 7.31 -2.19
CA TYR A 176 -3.44 7.00 -0.77
C TYR A 176 -3.74 5.54 -0.49
N THR A 177 -4.48 4.86 -1.36
CA THR A 177 -4.83 3.45 -1.20
C THR A 177 -3.68 2.51 -1.59
N LEU A 178 -2.69 3.00 -2.35
CA LEU A 178 -1.57 2.18 -2.79
C LEU A 178 -0.84 1.56 -1.58
N PRO A 179 -0.51 0.28 -1.62
CA PRO A 179 0.23 -0.37 -0.55
C PRO A 179 1.64 0.22 -0.42
N GLN A 180 2.17 0.23 0.81
CA GLN A 180 3.56 0.61 1.06
C GLN A 180 4.48 -0.42 0.43
N ARG A 181 5.42 0.03 -0.41
CA ARG A 181 6.47 -0.82 -0.97
C ARG A 181 7.73 -0.67 -0.14
N ALA A 182 8.38 -1.79 0.21
CA ALA A 182 9.73 -1.73 0.77
C ALA A 182 10.66 -1.07 -0.25
N GLN A 183 11.60 -0.23 0.20
CA GLN A 183 12.66 0.26 -0.67
C GLN A 183 13.37 -0.96 -1.27
N VAL A 184 13.61 -0.90 -2.59
CA VAL A 184 14.10 -2.00 -3.43
C VAL A 184 15.19 -2.81 -2.73
N VAL A 185 14.85 -4.03 -2.32
CA VAL A 185 15.83 -5.08 -2.05
C VAL A 185 16.16 -5.67 -3.42
N GLU A 186 17.41 -5.91 -3.73
CA GLU A 186 17.94 -6.26 -5.07
C GLU A 186 17.20 -7.38 -5.86
N GLU A 187 16.26 -8.06 -5.24
CA GLU A 187 15.49 -9.18 -5.83
C GLU A 187 14.01 -8.89 -6.07
N GLN A 188 13.50 -7.69 -5.71
CA GLN A 188 12.09 -7.37 -5.95
C GLN A 188 11.93 -6.48 -7.19
N PRO A 189 10.91 -6.74 -8.04
CA PRO A 189 10.63 -5.86 -9.17
C PRO A 189 10.29 -4.45 -8.68
N SER A 190 10.81 -3.45 -9.39
CA SER A 190 10.47 -2.04 -9.13
C SER A 190 8.97 -1.82 -9.26
N ALA A 191 8.40 -1.06 -8.33
CA ALA A 191 6.96 -0.77 -8.34
C ALA A 191 6.66 0.34 -9.36
N ASN A 192 6.00 -0.02 -10.46
CA ASN A 192 5.67 0.87 -11.55
C ASN A 192 4.19 1.26 -11.55
N LEU A 193 3.93 2.54 -11.73
CA LEU A 193 2.58 3.12 -11.80
C LEU A 193 2.43 3.92 -13.08
N THR A 194 1.69 3.37 -14.06
CA THR A 194 1.36 4.05 -15.31
C THR A 194 0.09 4.87 -15.12
N LEU A 195 0.21 6.19 -15.25
CA LEU A 195 -0.87 7.17 -15.09
C LEU A 195 -1.51 7.59 -16.41
N LEU A 196 -0.71 7.58 -17.49
CA LEU A 196 -1.12 7.88 -18.85
C LEU A 196 -0.48 6.86 -19.80
N THR A 197 -1.24 6.40 -20.79
CA THR A 197 -0.73 5.53 -21.86
C THR A 197 -0.39 6.32 -23.14
N GLY A 198 -0.82 7.59 -23.23
CA GLY A 198 -0.58 8.49 -24.35
C GLY A 198 -1.58 8.36 -25.50
N THR A 199 -2.56 7.48 -25.38
CA THR A 199 -3.59 7.20 -26.41
C THR A 199 -5.01 7.23 -25.85
N GLU A 200 -5.17 7.66 -24.60
CA GLU A 200 -6.45 7.65 -23.90
C GLU A 200 -7.47 8.61 -24.50
N ALA A 201 -8.71 8.14 -24.65
CA ALA A 201 -9.85 8.98 -24.99
C ALA A 201 -10.22 9.92 -23.83
N THR A 202 -10.02 9.47 -22.61
CA THR A 202 -10.30 10.20 -21.36
C THR A 202 -9.09 10.16 -20.43
N PRO A 203 -8.04 10.99 -20.69
CA PRO A 203 -6.83 10.95 -19.88
C PRO A 203 -7.10 11.36 -18.43
N ASN A 204 -6.32 10.80 -17.52
CA ASN A 204 -6.28 11.25 -16.14
C ASN A 204 -5.62 12.63 -16.04
N ASP A 205 -6.02 13.44 -15.06
CA ASP A 205 -5.37 14.73 -14.74
C ASP A 205 -4.08 14.50 -13.92
N ALA A 206 -3.15 13.73 -14.48
CA ALA A 206 -1.93 13.31 -13.80
C ALA A 206 -0.94 14.44 -13.59
N GLU A 207 -0.86 15.41 -14.54
CA GLU A 207 0.04 16.57 -14.43
C GLU A 207 -0.26 17.43 -13.20
N ASN A 208 -1.54 17.59 -12.87
CA ASN A 208 -1.97 18.42 -11.75
C ASN A 208 -2.17 17.59 -10.45
N SER A 209 -1.98 16.27 -10.48
CA SER A 209 -2.02 15.42 -9.29
C SER A 209 -0.75 15.54 -8.45
N ASP A 210 -0.80 15.09 -7.20
CA ASP A 210 0.37 15.05 -6.30
C ASP A 210 1.00 13.65 -6.30
N THR A 211 1.82 13.37 -7.31
CA THR A 211 2.48 12.07 -7.46
C THR A 211 3.51 11.76 -6.37
N SER A 212 3.90 12.76 -5.54
CA SER A 212 4.79 12.51 -4.40
C SER A 212 4.17 11.54 -3.39
N ILE A 213 2.83 11.49 -3.30
CA ILE A 213 2.11 10.55 -2.43
C ILE A 213 2.43 9.10 -2.80
N ALA A 214 2.41 8.78 -4.09
CA ALA A 214 2.77 7.44 -4.57
C ALA A 214 4.28 7.17 -4.39
N SER A 215 5.13 8.16 -4.67
CA SER A 215 6.58 8.04 -4.53
C SER A 215 7.02 7.83 -3.07
N GLU A 216 6.39 8.48 -2.09
CA GLU A 216 6.62 8.27 -0.67
C GLU A 216 6.26 6.85 -0.21
N LYS A 217 5.39 6.17 -0.96
CA LYS A 217 5.05 4.76 -0.77
C LYS A 217 5.92 3.79 -1.56
N GLY A 218 6.97 4.27 -2.21
CA GLY A 218 7.91 3.45 -2.97
C GLY A 218 7.45 3.08 -4.38
N TRP A 219 6.43 3.77 -4.92
CA TRP A 219 5.98 3.62 -6.30
C TRP A 219 6.73 4.57 -7.23
N THR A 220 6.89 4.17 -8.49
CA THR A 220 7.48 5.00 -9.55
C THR A 220 6.39 5.40 -10.54
N PRO A 221 5.78 6.59 -10.38
CA PRO A 221 4.81 7.09 -11.36
C PRO A 221 5.46 7.32 -12.73
N SER A 222 4.73 7.06 -13.81
CA SER A 222 5.22 7.26 -15.19
C SER A 222 5.49 8.73 -15.54
N MET A 223 4.96 9.66 -14.75
CA MET A 223 5.20 11.10 -14.85
C MET A 223 5.14 11.77 -13.48
N SER A 224 5.70 12.97 -13.39
CA SER A 224 5.63 13.80 -12.18
C SER A 224 4.46 14.77 -12.28
N GLY A 225 3.58 14.76 -11.29
CA GLY A 225 2.52 15.75 -11.13
C GLY A 225 2.94 16.86 -10.14
N ASN A 226 2.38 18.04 -10.31
CA ASN A 226 2.72 19.24 -9.54
C ASN A 226 1.81 19.49 -8.33
N GLY A 227 0.72 18.73 -8.18
CA GLY A 227 -0.24 18.84 -7.08
C GLY A 227 -1.17 20.04 -7.14
N SER A 228 -1.19 20.81 -8.22
CA SER A 228 -1.94 22.06 -8.31
C SER A 228 -3.44 21.90 -8.58
N GLY A 229 -3.84 20.77 -9.14
CA GLY A 229 -5.22 20.51 -9.59
C GLY A 229 -6.19 20.06 -8.50
N CYS A 230 -5.77 20.03 -7.24
CA CYS A 230 -6.62 19.62 -6.12
C CYS A 230 -6.56 20.66 -5.00
N ASP A 231 -7.64 21.39 -4.80
CA ASP A 231 -7.75 22.43 -3.76
C ASP A 231 -7.85 21.87 -2.34
N VAL A 232 -8.04 20.59 -2.20
CA VAL A 232 -8.15 19.92 -0.91
C VAL A 232 -7.00 18.94 -0.70
N ALA A 233 -6.66 18.73 0.57
CA ALA A 233 -5.71 17.72 1.00
C ALA A 233 -6.35 16.85 2.08
N ARG A 234 -6.06 15.55 2.08
CA ARG A 234 -6.50 14.63 3.12
C ARG A 234 -5.60 14.77 4.34
N LEU A 235 -6.21 14.79 5.52
CA LEU A 235 -5.50 14.83 6.78
C LEU A 235 -5.71 13.51 7.52
N ILE A 236 -4.63 12.81 7.81
CA ILE A 236 -4.64 11.58 8.62
C ILE A 236 -4.10 11.91 10.00
N ILE A 237 -4.81 11.48 11.02
CA ILE A 237 -4.39 11.63 12.42
C ILE A 237 -4.03 10.24 12.91
N THR A 238 -2.75 10.01 13.26
CA THR A 238 -2.35 8.73 13.83
C THR A 238 -2.89 8.60 15.26
N PRO A 239 -3.35 7.40 15.66
CA PRO A 239 -3.75 7.16 17.04
C PRO A 239 -2.62 7.54 17.99
N THR A 240 -2.98 8.22 19.08
CA THR A 240 -2.04 8.64 20.13
C THR A 240 -2.08 7.69 21.32
N VAL A 241 -0.96 7.59 22.02
CA VAL A 241 -0.82 6.89 23.31
C VAL A 241 -0.35 7.90 24.34
N ASN A 242 -0.90 7.83 25.55
CA ASN A 242 -0.55 8.72 26.67
C ASN A 242 -0.98 10.18 26.48
N GLY A 243 -1.99 10.40 25.67
CA GLY A 243 -2.58 11.71 25.41
C GLY A 243 -3.47 11.69 24.19
N SER A 244 -4.05 12.85 23.86
CA SER A 244 -4.91 13.04 22.69
C SER A 244 -4.57 14.33 21.96
N ILE A 245 -4.96 14.40 20.68
CA ILE A 245 -4.92 15.61 19.89
C ILE A 245 -6.28 15.91 19.27
N GLU A 246 -6.63 17.19 19.21
CA GLU A 246 -7.78 17.72 18.50
C GLU A 246 -7.26 18.70 17.45
N LEU A 247 -7.70 18.55 16.20
CA LEU A 247 -7.39 19.48 15.12
C LEU A 247 -8.66 20.22 14.71
N LYS A 248 -8.51 21.50 14.37
CA LYS A 248 -9.61 22.34 13.88
C LYS A 248 -9.19 23.12 12.65
N ASP A 249 -10.15 23.30 11.73
CA ASP A 249 -9.99 24.19 10.58
C ASP A 249 -10.10 25.67 10.97
N ALA A 250 -9.98 26.56 9.98
CA ALA A 250 -10.06 28.01 10.17
C ALA A 250 -11.40 28.49 10.74
N GLU A 251 -12.47 27.73 10.52
CA GLU A 251 -13.82 27.99 11.02
C GLU A 251 -14.06 27.40 12.41
N GLY A 252 -13.06 26.71 12.98
CA GLY A 252 -13.14 26.07 14.30
C GLY A 252 -13.85 24.72 14.30
N LYS A 253 -14.16 24.14 13.12
CA LYS A 253 -14.73 22.81 13.01
C LYS A 253 -13.66 21.75 13.28
N VAL A 254 -14.02 20.73 14.06
CA VAL A 254 -13.13 19.60 14.34
C VAL A 254 -12.88 18.79 13.08
N ILE A 255 -11.60 18.47 12.84
CA ILE A 255 -11.13 17.64 11.73
C ILE A 255 -10.88 16.24 12.27
N ASN A 256 -11.50 15.22 11.65
CA ASN A 256 -11.28 13.82 11.96
C ASN A 256 -10.22 13.22 11.03
N SER A 257 -9.65 12.09 11.43
CA SER A 257 -8.71 11.36 10.57
C SER A 257 -9.41 10.91 9.29
N GLY A 258 -8.82 11.26 8.14
CA GLY A 258 -9.38 10.99 6.81
C GLY A 258 -10.16 12.15 6.19
N ASP A 259 -10.48 13.19 6.95
CA ASP A 259 -11.18 14.37 6.42
C ASP A 259 -10.34 15.11 5.38
N LYS A 260 -11.03 15.69 4.39
CA LYS A 260 -10.44 16.59 3.40
C LYS A 260 -10.56 18.02 3.89
N VAL A 261 -9.45 18.74 3.88
CA VAL A 261 -9.37 20.15 4.25
C VAL A 261 -8.82 20.97 3.09
N LYS A 262 -9.22 22.23 3.01
CA LYS A 262 -8.76 23.14 1.96
C LYS A 262 -7.24 23.34 2.08
N ARG A 263 -6.51 23.23 0.97
CA ARG A 263 -5.07 23.49 0.94
C ARG A 263 -4.76 24.92 1.39
N MET A 264 -3.63 25.08 2.06
CA MET A 264 -3.10 26.34 2.58
C MET A 264 -3.99 27.04 3.63
N SER A 265 -5.14 26.45 4.04
CA SER A 265 -5.86 26.96 5.19
C SER A 265 -5.13 26.62 6.50
N PRO A 266 -5.23 27.51 7.51
CA PRO A 266 -4.63 27.24 8.82
C PRO A 266 -5.38 26.11 9.53
N ILE A 267 -4.62 25.24 10.17
CA ILE A 267 -5.13 24.17 11.02
C ILE A 267 -4.55 24.36 12.41
N THR A 268 -5.40 24.46 13.40
CA THR A 268 -4.99 24.55 14.79
C THR A 268 -4.94 23.17 15.44
N ILE A 269 -3.97 22.98 16.33
CA ILE A 269 -3.75 21.72 17.05
C ILE A 269 -3.87 22.01 18.54
N LYS A 270 -4.66 21.18 19.23
CA LYS A 270 -4.68 21.13 20.69
C LYS A 270 -4.24 19.73 21.13
N ALA A 271 -3.07 19.65 21.77
CA ALA A 271 -2.60 18.42 22.40
C ALA A 271 -3.00 18.41 23.88
N THR A 272 -3.46 17.27 24.36
CA THR A 272 -3.87 17.07 25.75
C THR A 272 -3.17 15.82 26.28
N PRO A 273 -2.06 15.95 27.02
CA PRO A 273 -1.39 14.81 27.66
C PRO A 273 -2.26 14.17 28.74
N ASP A 274 -2.13 12.85 28.92
CA ASP A 274 -2.69 12.14 30.05
C ASP A 274 -1.93 12.47 31.36
N ALA A 275 -2.50 12.12 32.52
CA ALA A 275 -1.88 12.36 33.82
C ALA A 275 -0.50 11.67 33.89
N GLY A 276 0.55 12.43 34.21
CA GLY A 276 1.93 11.97 34.29
C GLY A 276 2.72 12.02 32.97
N TYR A 277 2.10 12.55 31.92
CA TYR A 277 2.74 12.72 30.61
C TYR A 277 2.78 14.20 30.20
N GLU A 278 3.68 14.52 29.28
CA GLU A 278 3.77 15.83 28.62
C GLU A 278 3.91 15.63 27.11
N LEU A 279 3.56 16.66 26.32
CA LEU A 279 3.76 16.63 24.88
C LEU A 279 5.26 16.63 24.58
N ASP A 280 5.75 15.64 23.83
CA ASP A 280 7.12 15.61 23.32
C ASP A 280 7.23 16.41 22.03
N LYS A 281 6.48 16.01 21.02
CA LYS A 281 6.45 16.71 19.73
C LYS A 281 5.20 16.36 18.92
N ILE A 282 4.87 17.23 17.99
CA ILE A 282 3.88 16.99 16.92
C ILE A 282 4.62 17.05 15.58
N THR A 283 4.31 16.13 14.68
CA THR A 283 4.87 16.11 13.34
C THR A 283 3.80 16.08 12.28
N ALA A 284 4.08 16.72 11.14
CA ALA A 284 3.32 16.63 9.90
C ALA A 284 4.22 16.03 8.82
N ASN A 285 3.88 14.83 8.29
CA ASN A 285 4.73 14.08 7.37
C ASN A 285 6.19 14.01 7.87
N SER A 286 6.38 13.60 9.14
CA SER A 286 7.66 13.49 9.84
C SER A 286 8.40 14.80 10.12
N LYS A 287 7.92 15.96 9.64
CA LYS A 287 8.48 17.28 9.96
C LYS A 287 7.85 17.80 11.25
N VAL A 288 8.66 18.23 12.20
CA VAL A 288 8.17 18.82 13.47
C VAL A 288 7.40 20.10 13.19
N ILE A 289 6.23 20.23 13.82
CA ILE A 289 5.42 21.44 13.83
C ILE A 289 5.82 22.24 15.06
N GLU A 290 6.26 23.47 14.84
CA GLU A 290 6.53 24.42 15.90
C GLU A 290 5.26 25.22 16.21
N GLY A 291 4.84 25.22 17.47
CA GLY A 291 3.61 25.87 17.91
C GLY A 291 2.37 25.00 17.77
N ASN A 292 1.22 25.66 17.64
CA ASN A 292 -0.10 25.04 17.64
C ASN A 292 -0.91 25.27 16.35
N GLU A 293 -0.25 25.73 15.28
CA GLU A 293 -0.87 25.99 13.97
C GLU A 293 0.08 25.60 12.84
N PHE A 294 -0.47 25.03 11.79
CA PHE A 294 0.27 24.73 10.56
C PHE A 294 -0.66 24.82 9.34
N LYS A 295 -0.08 24.82 8.13
CA LYS A 295 -0.79 24.77 6.86
C LYS A 295 -0.37 23.56 6.08
N ILE A 296 -1.32 22.89 5.44
CA ILE A 296 -1.02 21.75 4.58
C ILE A 296 -1.12 22.14 3.12
N SER A 297 -0.11 21.77 2.35
CA SER A 297 -0.09 21.95 0.88
C SER A 297 -0.40 20.65 0.14
N ARG A 298 -0.33 19.51 0.82
CA ARG A 298 -0.56 18.15 0.30
C ARG A 298 -1.19 17.29 1.38
N ASN A 299 -1.56 16.06 1.01
CA ASN A 299 -2.04 15.09 2.00
C ASN A 299 -1.01 14.93 3.13
N THR A 300 -1.49 14.99 4.36
CA THR A 300 -0.61 15.12 5.52
C THR A 300 -1.03 14.15 6.62
N THR A 301 -0.05 13.41 7.14
CA THR A 301 -0.20 12.62 8.36
C THR A 301 0.30 13.41 9.55
N VAL A 302 -0.55 13.64 10.53
CA VAL A 302 -0.21 14.30 11.80
C VAL A 302 -0.04 13.24 12.87
N THR A 303 1.10 13.30 13.56
CA THR A 303 1.44 12.41 14.69
C THR A 303 1.82 13.25 15.89
N ALA A 304 1.23 12.97 17.05
CA ALA A 304 1.68 13.53 18.33
C ALA A 304 2.32 12.44 19.19
N LEU A 305 3.46 12.75 19.77
CA LEU A 305 4.17 11.91 20.70
C LEU A 305 4.14 12.53 22.10
N PHE A 306 3.83 11.71 23.09
CA PHE A 306 3.82 12.11 24.50
C PHE A 306 4.88 11.31 25.24
N LYS A 307 5.59 11.95 26.16
CA LYS A 307 6.61 11.34 27.02
C LYS A 307 6.22 11.47 28.49
N VAL A 308 6.81 10.65 29.34
CA VAL A 308 6.60 10.74 30.78
C VAL A 308 7.07 12.11 31.29
N MET A 309 6.25 12.78 32.07
CA MET A 309 6.58 14.09 32.66
C MET A 309 7.88 14.01 33.48
N GLY A 310 8.82 14.90 33.17
CA GLY A 310 10.14 14.89 33.82
C GLY A 310 11.12 13.87 33.24
N SER A 311 10.76 13.12 32.16
CA SER A 311 11.76 12.40 31.37
C SER A 311 12.59 13.44 30.59
N VAL A 312 13.85 13.53 30.91
CA VAL A 312 14.79 14.34 30.12
C VAL A 312 14.88 13.68 28.75
N SER A 313 14.62 14.44 27.66
CA SER A 313 14.98 14.00 26.32
C SER A 313 16.46 13.62 26.35
N ASP A 314 16.83 12.54 25.65
CA ASP A 314 18.24 12.15 25.45
C ASP A 314 19.03 13.32 24.82
N VAL A 315 19.39 14.30 25.62
CA VAL A 315 20.50 15.18 25.30
C VAL A 315 21.74 14.33 25.62
N ALA A 316 22.31 13.73 24.58
CA ALA A 316 23.59 13.07 24.71
C ALA A 316 24.59 14.13 25.20
N LEU A 317 25.01 14.06 26.44
CA LEU A 317 26.17 14.85 26.89
C LEU A 317 27.41 14.23 26.25
N ASP A 318 28.21 15.05 25.61
CA ASP A 318 29.44 14.60 24.97
C ASP A 318 30.36 13.97 26.02
N GLY A 319 30.85 12.78 25.75
CA GLY A 319 31.73 12.06 26.67
C GLY A 319 31.02 11.36 27.84
N VAL A 320 29.71 11.27 27.86
CA VAL A 320 28.92 10.50 28.87
C VAL A 320 28.32 9.26 28.24
N ALA A 321 28.59 8.08 28.81
CA ALA A 321 27.96 6.83 28.45
C ALA A 321 27.36 6.15 29.69
N ILE A 322 26.11 5.64 29.57
CA ILE A 322 25.39 4.93 30.62
C ILE A 322 24.92 3.59 30.09
N ALA A 323 25.23 2.51 30.75
CA ALA A 323 24.83 1.16 30.39
C ALA A 323 24.44 0.32 31.61
N GLY A 324 23.40 -0.51 31.45
CA GLY A 324 23.13 -1.60 32.39
C GLY A 324 24.06 -2.78 32.11
N ALA A 325 24.50 -3.44 33.18
CA ALA A 325 25.36 -4.62 33.14
C ALA A 325 24.81 -5.69 34.10
N ASP A 326 25.42 -6.87 34.14
CA ASP A 326 25.05 -7.91 35.09
C ASP A 326 25.38 -7.47 36.52
N GLY A 327 24.32 -7.28 37.33
CA GLY A 327 24.42 -6.85 38.72
C GLY A 327 24.90 -5.41 38.94
N ALA A 328 24.92 -4.55 37.89
CA ALA A 328 25.44 -3.18 38.02
C ALA A 328 24.94 -2.20 36.97
N VAL A 329 25.06 -0.91 37.27
CA VAL A 329 25.01 0.19 36.31
C VAL A 329 26.43 0.69 36.06
N ARG A 330 26.85 0.81 34.80
CA ARG A 330 28.11 1.45 34.40
C ARG A 330 27.84 2.86 33.92
N VAL A 331 28.61 3.82 34.44
CA VAL A 331 28.57 5.22 34.00
C VAL A 331 30.00 5.63 33.66
N SER A 332 30.21 6.06 32.43
CA SER A 332 31.51 6.64 31.97
C SER A 332 31.30 8.12 31.73
N VAL A 333 32.22 8.96 32.23
CA VAL A 333 32.17 10.41 32.09
C VAL A 333 33.57 10.93 31.71
N ALA A 334 33.61 11.99 30.88
CA ALA A 334 34.83 12.64 30.46
C ALA A 334 35.28 13.75 31.43
N SER A 335 34.40 14.19 32.33
CA SER A 335 34.66 15.24 33.34
C SER A 335 33.89 14.93 34.63
N ASP A 336 34.25 15.62 35.70
CA ASP A 336 33.57 15.47 37.01
C ASP A 336 32.07 15.67 36.86
N SER A 337 31.34 14.64 37.23
CA SER A 337 29.90 14.56 37.05
C SER A 337 29.19 14.05 38.30
N LYS A 338 28.08 14.65 38.63
CA LYS A 338 27.15 14.16 39.66
C LYS A 338 26.25 13.08 39.04
N VAL A 339 26.20 11.91 39.68
CA VAL A 339 25.34 10.80 39.26
C VAL A 339 24.29 10.51 40.33
N GLU A 340 23.05 10.40 39.90
CA GLU A 340 21.93 9.97 40.74
C GLU A 340 21.21 8.80 40.03
N ILE A 341 20.87 7.75 40.79
CA ILE A 341 20.14 6.58 40.28
C ILE A 341 18.86 6.41 41.11
N PHE A 342 17.77 6.18 40.40
CA PHE A 342 16.42 6.00 40.97
C PHE A 342 15.86 4.65 40.55
N ASP A 343 15.17 3.98 41.46
CA ASP A 343 14.40 2.76 41.19
C ASP A 343 13.06 3.08 40.49
N VAL A 344 12.32 2.05 40.13
CA VAL A 344 11.01 2.18 39.43
C VAL A 344 9.94 2.91 40.24
N ASN A 345 10.13 3.04 41.55
CA ASN A 345 9.24 3.78 42.46
C ASN A 345 9.67 5.24 42.64
N GLY A 346 10.69 5.71 41.91
CA GLY A 346 11.25 7.05 42.02
C GLY A 346 12.12 7.27 43.26
N ARG A 347 12.45 6.21 44.03
CA ARG A 347 13.32 6.30 45.18
C ARG A 347 14.78 6.36 44.73
N ARG A 348 15.53 7.36 45.21
CA ARG A 348 16.96 7.48 44.92
C ARG A 348 17.74 6.38 45.68
N VAL A 349 18.40 5.50 44.88
CA VAL A 349 19.17 4.35 45.37
C VAL A 349 20.68 4.60 45.34
N PHE A 350 21.13 5.60 44.57
CA PHE A 350 22.53 6.04 44.55
C PHE A 350 22.62 7.55 44.31
N ALA A 351 23.58 8.21 44.90
CA ALA A 351 24.01 9.57 44.58
C ALA A 351 25.49 9.71 44.89
N GLY A 352 26.29 10.21 43.96
CA GLY A 352 27.72 10.40 44.10
C GLY A 352 28.31 11.22 42.97
N ASN A 353 29.53 11.73 43.17
CA ASN A 353 30.31 12.35 42.11
C ASN A 353 31.31 11.33 41.57
N ILE A 354 31.47 11.32 40.23
CA ILE A 354 32.40 10.45 39.53
C ILE A 354 33.19 11.30 38.53
N SER A 355 34.46 10.92 38.31
CA SER A 355 35.39 11.62 37.39
C SER A 355 35.91 10.71 36.28
N ALA A 356 35.47 9.44 36.25
CA ALA A 356 35.90 8.44 35.31
C ALA A 356 34.80 7.36 35.16
N GLU A 357 35.10 6.31 34.41
CA GLU A 357 34.19 5.15 34.35
C GLU A 357 34.03 4.52 35.73
N THR A 358 32.78 4.38 36.16
CA THR A 358 32.42 3.85 37.48
C THR A 358 31.33 2.78 37.30
N THR A 359 31.53 1.64 37.97
CA THR A 359 30.54 0.54 38.03
C THR A 359 29.85 0.59 39.40
N ILE A 360 28.54 0.76 39.40
CA ILE A 360 27.72 0.90 40.61
C ILE A 360 26.90 -0.38 40.74
N PRO A 361 27.15 -1.23 41.78
CA PRO A 361 26.39 -2.45 42.02
C PRO A 361 24.91 -2.17 42.25
N MET A 362 24.04 -2.89 41.57
CA MET A 362 22.59 -2.76 41.64
C MET A 362 21.92 -4.14 41.62
N ALA A 363 20.79 -4.30 42.26
CA ALA A 363 19.96 -5.49 42.10
C ALA A 363 19.37 -5.55 40.68
N THR A 364 18.95 -6.75 40.28
CA THR A 364 18.21 -6.92 39.00
C THR A 364 16.99 -6.01 38.96
N GLY A 365 16.82 -5.24 37.88
CA GLY A 365 15.69 -4.30 37.75
C GLY A 365 15.93 -3.22 36.72
N TYR A 366 15.01 -2.27 36.63
CA TYR A 366 15.12 -1.07 35.83
C TYR A 366 15.46 0.14 36.69
N TYR A 367 16.35 0.99 36.18
CA TYR A 367 16.82 2.17 36.91
C TYR A 367 16.88 3.38 36.00
N ALA A 368 16.43 4.54 36.52
CA ALA A 368 16.68 5.82 35.86
C ALA A 368 17.99 6.39 36.40
N VAL A 369 18.96 6.60 35.50
CA VAL A 369 20.29 7.16 35.82
C VAL A 369 20.34 8.58 35.30
N ARG A 370 20.59 9.55 36.19
CA ARG A 370 20.81 10.95 35.86
C ARG A 370 22.27 11.31 36.07
N VAL A 371 22.86 11.95 35.05
CA VAL A 371 24.23 12.50 35.10
C VAL A 371 24.17 14.00 34.85
N GLU A 372 24.84 14.77 35.66
CA GLU A 372 24.88 16.23 35.58
C GLU A 372 26.34 16.70 35.69
N ASN A 373 26.81 17.53 34.78
CA ASN A 373 28.14 18.15 34.78
C ASN A 373 28.04 19.63 34.37
N ALA A 374 29.20 20.27 34.11
CA ALA A 374 29.25 21.68 33.72
C ALA A 374 28.55 21.98 32.37
N ASP A 375 28.48 20.99 31.48
CA ASP A 375 27.91 21.12 30.13
C ASP A 375 26.40 20.84 30.08
N GLY A 376 25.81 20.32 31.18
CA GLY A 376 24.37 20.04 31.24
C GLY A 376 24.01 18.80 32.05
N SER A 377 22.85 18.24 31.78
CA SER A 377 22.39 17.00 32.41
C SER A 377 21.76 16.06 31.40
N MET A 378 21.98 14.75 31.57
CA MET A 378 21.25 13.70 30.82
C MET A 378 20.67 12.68 31.79
N ALA A 379 19.62 11.99 31.38
CA ALA A 379 19.10 10.84 32.09
C ALA A 379 18.81 9.69 31.12
N ARG A 380 19.03 8.46 31.59
CA ARG A 380 18.78 7.26 30.81
C ARG A 380 18.18 6.16 31.68
N ILE A 381 17.23 5.39 31.13
CA ILE A 381 16.74 4.17 31.78
C ILE A 381 17.61 3.01 31.30
N VAL A 382 18.09 2.21 32.27
CA VAL A 382 18.89 1.02 32.02
C VAL A 382 18.28 -0.19 32.72
N SER A 383 18.48 -1.36 32.14
CA SER A 383 18.14 -2.63 32.81
C SER A 383 19.40 -3.28 33.37
N VAL A 384 19.32 -3.71 34.61
CA VAL A 384 20.34 -4.54 35.30
C VAL A 384 19.82 -5.96 35.29
N LYS A 385 20.60 -6.90 34.78
CA LYS A 385 20.24 -8.32 34.72
C LYS A 385 20.77 -9.12 35.90
#